data_d4aa4ace95dbe31564c187d093adbaee
#
_entry.id   d4aa4ace95dbe31564c187d093adbaee
#
_cell.length_a   1.000
_cell.length_b   1.000
_cell.length_c   1.000
_cell.angle_alpha   90.00
_cell.angle_beta   90.00
_cell.angle_gamma   90.00
#
_symmetry.space_group_name_H-M   'P 1'
#
loop_
_entity.id
_entity.type
_entity.pdbx_description
1 polymer ?
#
loop_
_entity_poly.entity_id
_entity_poly.type
_entity_poly.pdbx_seq_one_letter_code
_entity_poly.pdbx_strand_id
1 'polypeptide(L)'
;MKSPDEILSASKCGDIFSQNTESVVKTEYRQMAKAYHPDQCGLPNATEITMKLNQLYEQAMEMIAAGKWEMSNMLSFHSIDGKEYRTKFLKSEGFELGVMYVSDNSVTFMLDQSHKKYFDNAVSQIKGLKYADDKMRQEISRYMPNIRFAFDTDDGKHCLIINKTPDVFLLSDVLSFYNGSIPDRHVAWIISRLCNLCCYFGYHGIAHNGLTVENCFISPQYHTLMPFGGWWYARPMGEKLLGVSKAVYDIMPVKAKSEKVAVYQTDLESMKLIGRKLLGSGNAPQPLLDFLNSGSSPDPMKEFQKWGKTLDAAYGKRQFIEMPVSKTDIYK
;
A
#
# COMPACT_ATOMS: atom_id res chain seq x y z
N MET A 1 -19.89 13.21 6.59
CA MET A 1 -20.63 14.36 6.01
C MET A 1 -19.61 15.30 5.41
N LYS A 2 -19.80 15.83 4.23
CA LYS A 2 -18.89 16.76 3.56
C LYS A 2 -18.91 18.13 4.22
N SER A 3 -17.73 18.80 4.26
CA SER A 3 -17.59 20.16 4.79
C SER A 3 -18.14 21.22 3.80
N PRO A 4 -18.42 22.46 4.26
CA PRO A 4 -18.80 23.58 3.39
C PRO A 4 -17.84 23.80 2.21
N ASP A 5 -16.54 23.78 2.49
CA ASP A 5 -15.51 24.03 1.48
C ASP A 5 -15.45 22.91 0.43
N GLU A 6 -15.65 21.64 0.85
CA GLU A 6 -15.76 20.52 -0.07
C GLU A 6 -16.98 20.64 -0.98
N ILE A 7 -18.13 21.12 -0.46
CA ILE A 7 -19.35 21.30 -1.26
C ILE A 7 -19.15 22.43 -2.27
N LEU A 8 -18.62 23.56 -1.85
CA LEU A 8 -18.42 24.72 -2.72
C LEU A 8 -17.37 24.47 -3.82
N SER A 9 -16.32 23.73 -3.51
CA SER A 9 -15.26 23.39 -4.46
C SER A 9 -15.61 22.22 -5.39
N ALA A 10 -16.69 21.48 -5.12
CA ALA A 10 -17.07 20.31 -5.91
C ALA A 10 -17.42 20.66 -7.35
N SER A 11 -16.84 19.94 -8.31
CA SER A 11 -17.14 20.11 -9.75
C SER A 11 -18.12 19.08 -10.28
N LYS A 12 -18.25 17.93 -9.60
CA LYS A 12 -19.08 16.79 -9.99
C LYS A 12 -19.90 16.29 -8.81
N CYS A 13 -21.09 15.71 -9.08
CA CYS A 13 -21.89 15.06 -8.03
C CYS A 13 -21.15 13.93 -7.31
N GLY A 14 -20.26 13.20 -7.99
CA GLY A 14 -19.39 12.17 -7.39
C GLY A 14 -18.36 12.67 -6.37
N ASP A 15 -18.08 13.97 -6.33
CA ASP A 15 -17.19 14.56 -5.31
C ASP A 15 -17.91 14.66 -3.95
N ILE A 16 -19.26 14.71 -3.97
CA ILE A 16 -20.11 14.93 -2.80
C ILE A 16 -20.81 13.65 -2.35
N PHE A 17 -21.42 12.91 -3.28
CA PHE A 17 -22.17 11.70 -2.95
C PHE A 17 -21.31 10.46 -3.00
N SER A 18 -21.48 9.57 -2.00
CA SER A 18 -20.61 8.40 -1.79
C SER A 18 -20.90 7.24 -2.73
N GLN A 19 -22.08 7.19 -3.32
CA GLN A 19 -22.53 6.13 -4.23
C GLN A 19 -23.46 6.68 -5.31
N ASN A 20 -23.51 6.01 -6.46
CA ASN A 20 -24.37 6.35 -7.59
C ASN A 20 -25.74 5.66 -7.53
N THR A 21 -26.31 5.45 -6.34
CA THR A 21 -27.64 4.87 -6.12
C THR A 21 -28.60 5.92 -5.58
N GLU A 22 -29.82 5.96 -6.12
CA GLU A 22 -30.84 6.94 -5.77
C GLU A 22 -31.11 7.03 -4.26
N SER A 23 -31.20 5.89 -3.58
CA SER A 23 -31.48 5.82 -2.14
C SER A 23 -30.38 6.43 -1.28
N VAL A 24 -29.08 6.21 -1.64
CA VAL A 24 -27.93 6.75 -0.92
C VAL A 24 -27.81 8.25 -1.17
N VAL A 25 -27.92 8.69 -2.43
CA VAL A 25 -27.87 10.11 -2.79
C VAL A 25 -28.94 10.90 -2.06
N LYS A 26 -30.19 10.42 -2.04
CA LYS A 26 -31.31 11.06 -1.30
C LYS A 26 -31.03 11.15 0.19
N THR A 27 -30.44 10.12 0.78
CA THR A 27 -30.11 10.10 2.21
C THR A 27 -29.02 11.09 2.55
N GLU A 28 -27.91 11.08 1.80
CA GLU A 28 -26.78 11.97 2.00
C GLU A 28 -27.15 13.44 1.74
N TYR A 29 -27.92 13.69 0.67
CA TYR A 29 -28.46 15.02 0.37
C TYR A 29 -29.30 15.58 1.54
N ARG A 30 -30.27 14.79 2.07
CA ARG A 30 -31.09 15.23 3.20
C ARG A 30 -30.29 15.56 4.44
N GLN A 31 -29.24 14.77 4.73
CA GLN A 31 -28.35 15.02 5.87
C GLN A 31 -27.61 16.35 5.71
N MET A 32 -27.02 16.60 4.53
CA MET A 32 -26.28 17.83 4.25
C MET A 32 -27.21 19.03 4.14
N ALA A 33 -28.35 18.90 3.46
CA ALA A 33 -29.36 19.97 3.35
C ALA A 33 -29.88 20.42 4.73
N LYS A 34 -30.10 19.48 5.64
CA LYS A 34 -30.47 19.81 7.04
C LYS A 34 -29.36 20.51 7.81
N ALA A 35 -28.11 20.06 7.61
CA ALA A 35 -26.97 20.61 8.32
C ALA A 35 -26.59 22.04 7.88
N TYR A 36 -26.81 22.35 6.59
CA TYR A 36 -26.42 23.61 5.97
C TYR A 36 -27.58 24.50 5.54
N HIS A 37 -28.79 24.21 6.04
CA HIS A 37 -29.96 25.04 5.73
C HIS A 37 -29.77 26.49 6.23
N PRO A 38 -30.05 27.51 5.40
CA PRO A 38 -29.84 28.91 5.78
C PRO A 38 -30.53 29.32 7.07
N ASP A 39 -31.72 28.76 7.35
CA ASP A 39 -32.50 29.05 8.56
C ASP A 39 -32.00 28.31 9.81
N GLN A 40 -31.10 27.34 9.67
CA GLN A 40 -30.64 26.46 10.77
C GLN A 40 -29.15 26.55 11.06
N CYS A 41 -28.31 26.82 10.04
CA CYS A 41 -26.88 26.98 10.25
C CYS A 41 -26.51 28.46 10.18
N GLY A 42 -25.81 28.97 11.20
CA GLY A 42 -25.37 30.38 11.26
C GLY A 42 -24.17 30.71 10.36
N LEU A 43 -23.93 29.95 9.28
CA LEU A 43 -22.81 30.20 8.35
C LEU A 43 -23.16 31.32 7.39
N PRO A 44 -22.23 32.30 7.15
CA PRO A 44 -22.49 33.43 6.27
C PRO A 44 -22.77 33.04 4.80
N ASN A 45 -22.28 31.90 4.37
CA ASN A 45 -22.41 31.34 3.00
C ASN A 45 -23.41 30.16 2.91
N ALA A 46 -24.31 30.00 3.88
CA ALA A 46 -25.28 28.90 3.94
C ALA A 46 -26.15 28.81 2.68
N THR A 47 -26.59 29.96 2.15
CA THR A 47 -27.38 30.04 0.91
C THR A 47 -26.59 29.50 -0.29
N GLU A 48 -25.33 29.89 -0.42
CA GLU A 48 -24.47 29.44 -1.52
C GLU A 48 -24.18 27.93 -1.44
N ILE A 49 -23.91 27.42 -0.24
CA ILE A 49 -23.72 25.98 0.03
C ILE A 49 -24.99 25.20 -0.37
N THR A 50 -26.15 25.68 0.06
CA THR A 50 -27.43 25.01 -0.25
C THR A 50 -27.74 25.03 -1.76
N MET A 51 -27.49 26.14 -2.44
CA MET A 51 -27.67 26.25 -3.91
C MET A 51 -26.75 25.27 -4.64
N LYS A 52 -25.48 25.21 -4.26
CA LYS A 52 -24.51 24.29 -4.85
C LYS A 52 -24.87 22.83 -4.59
N LEU A 53 -25.30 22.51 -3.37
CA LEU A 53 -25.74 21.17 -3.01
C LEU A 53 -26.97 20.72 -3.82
N ASN A 54 -27.94 21.62 -4.03
CA ASN A 54 -29.13 21.35 -4.85
C ASN A 54 -28.74 21.07 -6.31
N GLN A 55 -27.85 21.89 -6.88
CA GLN A 55 -27.34 21.70 -8.24
C GLN A 55 -26.68 20.32 -8.40
N LEU A 56 -25.81 19.94 -7.46
CA LEU A 56 -25.12 18.66 -7.48
C LEU A 56 -26.09 17.47 -7.28
N TYR A 57 -27.14 17.66 -6.49
CA TYR A 57 -28.18 16.65 -6.29
C TYR A 57 -29.00 16.43 -7.57
N GLU A 58 -29.46 17.50 -8.24
CA GLU A 58 -30.18 17.40 -9.53
C GLU A 58 -29.32 16.72 -10.59
N GLN A 59 -28.04 17.14 -10.72
CA GLN A 59 -27.08 16.49 -11.61
C GLN A 59 -26.93 14.99 -11.31
N ALA A 60 -26.85 14.62 -10.01
CA ALA A 60 -26.75 13.24 -9.59
C ALA A 60 -27.98 12.42 -10.02
N MET A 61 -29.17 12.95 -9.78
CA MET A 61 -30.43 12.27 -10.13
C MET A 61 -30.58 12.08 -11.63
N GLU A 62 -30.23 13.10 -12.45
CA GLU A 62 -30.26 13.01 -13.90
C GLU A 62 -29.26 11.94 -14.42
N MET A 63 -28.04 11.92 -13.87
CA MET A 63 -27.01 10.97 -14.27
C MET A 63 -27.37 9.52 -13.87
N ILE A 64 -28.01 9.33 -12.69
CA ILE A 64 -28.50 8.01 -12.26
C ILE A 64 -29.61 7.54 -13.22
N ALA A 65 -30.59 8.39 -13.51
CA ALA A 65 -31.70 8.05 -14.40
C ALA A 65 -31.24 7.70 -15.82
N ALA A 66 -30.18 8.39 -16.30
CA ALA A 66 -29.57 8.14 -17.61
C ALA A 66 -28.58 6.96 -17.62
N GLY A 67 -28.26 6.35 -16.48
CA GLY A 67 -27.23 5.33 -16.35
C GLY A 67 -25.82 5.82 -16.71
N LYS A 68 -25.58 7.14 -16.64
CA LYS A 68 -24.33 7.80 -17.08
C LYS A 68 -23.42 8.24 -15.94
N TRP A 69 -23.85 8.06 -14.69
CA TRP A 69 -23.02 8.49 -13.57
C TRP A 69 -21.93 7.46 -13.25
N GLU A 70 -20.74 7.77 -13.68
CA GLU A 70 -19.53 7.11 -13.21
C GLU A 70 -19.02 7.85 -11.96
N MET A 71 -18.89 7.12 -10.86
CA MET A 71 -18.29 7.67 -9.65
C MET A 71 -16.81 7.95 -9.88
N SER A 72 -16.34 9.15 -9.51
CA SER A 72 -14.92 9.40 -9.38
C SER A 72 -14.31 8.38 -8.42
N ASN A 73 -13.16 7.80 -8.79
CA ASN A 73 -12.45 6.80 -7.99
C ASN A 73 -13.22 5.49 -7.75
N MET A 74 -14.11 5.07 -8.69
CA MET A 74 -14.68 3.72 -8.71
C MET A 74 -13.93 2.84 -9.70
N LEU A 75 -13.47 1.69 -9.22
CA LEU A 75 -12.99 0.59 -10.04
C LEU A 75 -14.14 -0.40 -10.22
N SER A 76 -14.54 -0.68 -11.46
CA SER A 76 -15.53 -1.70 -11.82
C SER A 76 -14.93 -2.63 -12.86
N PHE A 77 -15.08 -3.93 -12.68
CA PHE A 77 -14.60 -4.96 -13.61
C PHE A 77 -15.35 -6.27 -13.37
N HIS A 78 -15.32 -7.18 -14.33
CA HIS A 78 -15.93 -8.49 -14.23
C HIS A 78 -14.87 -9.58 -14.22
N SER A 79 -15.09 -10.61 -13.44
CA SER A 79 -14.31 -11.85 -13.56
C SER A 79 -14.75 -12.64 -14.79
N ILE A 80 -13.93 -13.57 -15.26
CA ILE A 80 -14.22 -14.38 -16.45
C ILE A 80 -15.51 -15.21 -16.34
N ASP A 81 -15.96 -15.49 -15.10
CA ASP A 81 -17.24 -16.15 -14.79
C ASP A 81 -18.44 -15.17 -14.71
N GLY A 82 -18.22 -13.89 -15.08
CA GLY A 82 -19.26 -12.86 -15.20
C GLY A 82 -19.65 -12.18 -13.88
N LYS A 83 -18.93 -12.44 -12.78
CA LYS A 83 -19.19 -11.77 -11.50
C LYS A 83 -18.64 -10.36 -11.52
N GLU A 84 -19.50 -9.37 -11.23
CA GLU A 84 -19.09 -7.97 -11.13
C GLU A 84 -18.43 -7.67 -9.78
N TYR A 85 -17.35 -6.89 -9.83
CA TYR A 85 -16.63 -6.35 -8.68
C TYR A 85 -16.62 -4.83 -8.79
N ARG A 86 -17.02 -4.16 -7.72
CA ARG A 86 -16.95 -2.71 -7.59
C ARG A 86 -16.25 -2.33 -6.29
N THR A 87 -15.31 -1.41 -6.38
CA THR A 87 -14.62 -0.88 -5.20
C THR A 87 -14.29 0.60 -5.39
N LYS A 88 -14.53 1.39 -4.34
CA LYS A 88 -14.05 2.76 -4.29
C LYS A 88 -12.58 2.73 -3.88
N PHE A 89 -11.72 3.41 -4.64
CA PHE A 89 -10.31 3.52 -4.30
C PHE A 89 -9.96 4.94 -3.83
N LEU A 90 -8.94 5.05 -3.01
CA LEU A 90 -8.37 6.29 -2.50
C LEU A 90 -7.28 6.82 -3.43
N LYS A 91 -6.55 5.88 -4.06
CA LYS A 91 -5.44 6.16 -4.98
C LYS A 91 -5.35 5.07 -6.02
N SER A 92 -4.95 5.43 -7.23
CA SER A 92 -4.47 4.49 -8.25
C SER A 92 -3.06 4.89 -8.70
N GLU A 93 -2.21 3.89 -8.95
CA GLU A 93 -0.83 4.10 -9.38
C GLU A 93 -0.40 3.00 -10.34
N GLY A 94 0.26 3.39 -11.45
CA GLY A 94 0.85 2.43 -12.38
C GLY A 94 2.11 1.79 -11.79
N PHE A 95 2.33 0.51 -12.09
CA PHE A 95 3.59 -0.20 -11.82
C PHE A 95 3.99 -1.04 -13.05
N GLU A 96 5.15 -1.68 -13.04
CA GLU A 96 5.73 -2.32 -14.23
C GLU A 96 4.83 -3.39 -14.90
N LEU A 97 3.89 -3.98 -14.16
CA LEU A 97 3.04 -5.06 -14.64
C LEU A 97 1.57 -4.66 -14.82
N GLY A 98 1.19 -3.41 -14.49
CA GLY A 98 -0.19 -2.96 -14.55
C GLY A 98 -0.51 -1.78 -13.63
N VAL A 99 -1.66 -1.83 -12.95
CA VAL A 99 -2.15 -0.75 -12.08
C VAL A 99 -2.50 -1.27 -10.70
N MET A 100 -2.05 -0.56 -9.67
CA MET A 100 -2.43 -0.76 -8.27
C MET A 100 -3.52 0.22 -7.87
N TYR A 101 -4.54 -0.27 -7.16
CA TYR A 101 -5.60 0.55 -6.56
C TYR A 101 -5.59 0.34 -5.05
N VAL A 102 -5.42 1.43 -4.29
CA VAL A 102 -5.47 1.40 -2.83
C VAL A 102 -6.86 1.84 -2.38
N SER A 103 -7.57 0.97 -1.68
CA SER A 103 -8.89 1.22 -1.09
C SER A 103 -8.80 1.26 0.45
N ASP A 104 -9.89 1.54 1.14
CA ASP A 104 -9.93 1.51 2.62
C ASP A 104 -9.58 0.12 3.18
N ASN A 105 -10.15 -0.93 2.60
CA ASN A 105 -10.07 -2.29 3.13
C ASN A 105 -9.35 -3.28 2.22
N SER A 106 -8.72 -2.81 1.15
CA SER A 106 -7.99 -3.66 0.21
C SER A 106 -6.97 -2.90 -0.61
N VAL A 107 -6.01 -3.65 -1.13
CA VAL A 107 -5.16 -3.23 -2.25
C VAL A 107 -5.46 -4.18 -3.41
N THR A 108 -5.78 -3.63 -4.57
CA THR A 108 -6.03 -4.39 -5.80
C THR A 108 -4.88 -4.16 -6.76
N PHE A 109 -4.21 -5.24 -7.15
CA PHE A 109 -3.22 -5.23 -8.24
C PHE A 109 -3.90 -5.80 -9.48
N MET A 110 -4.02 -4.98 -10.52
CA MET A 110 -4.54 -5.37 -11.82
C MET A 110 -3.36 -5.51 -12.78
N LEU A 111 -2.96 -6.73 -13.05
CA LEU A 111 -1.85 -7.01 -13.98
C LEU A 111 -2.39 -7.11 -15.40
N ASP A 112 -1.61 -6.61 -16.37
CA ASP A 112 -1.97 -6.68 -17.78
C ASP A 112 -1.91 -8.12 -18.31
N GLN A 113 -2.65 -8.39 -19.38
CA GLN A 113 -2.84 -9.72 -19.99
C GLN A 113 -1.51 -10.48 -20.23
N SER A 114 -0.45 -9.79 -20.65
CA SER A 114 0.86 -10.40 -20.91
C SER A 114 1.59 -10.91 -19.67
N HIS A 115 1.09 -10.58 -18.46
CA HIS A 115 1.78 -10.83 -17.19
C HIS A 115 1.22 -11.99 -16.38
N LYS A 116 0.48 -12.92 -17.02
CA LYS A 116 -0.11 -14.10 -16.36
C LYS A 116 0.88 -14.88 -15.49
N LYS A 117 2.08 -15.14 -15.99
CA LYS A 117 3.12 -15.88 -15.24
C LYS A 117 3.52 -15.20 -13.93
N TYR A 118 3.52 -13.87 -13.89
CA TYR A 118 3.84 -13.09 -12.68
C TYR A 118 2.69 -13.13 -11.69
N PHE A 119 1.44 -13.03 -12.18
CA PHE A 119 0.25 -13.19 -11.38
C PHE A 119 0.18 -14.57 -10.72
N ASP A 120 0.34 -15.65 -11.50
CA ASP A 120 0.30 -17.03 -11.00
C ASP A 120 1.41 -17.27 -9.97
N ASN A 121 2.62 -16.73 -10.23
CA ASN A 121 3.71 -16.81 -9.27
C ASN A 121 3.36 -16.09 -7.96
N ALA A 122 2.84 -14.85 -8.00
CA ALA A 122 2.46 -14.12 -6.79
C ALA A 122 1.44 -14.90 -5.96
N VAL A 123 0.38 -15.39 -6.60
CA VAL A 123 -0.67 -16.17 -5.93
C VAL A 123 -0.09 -17.46 -5.31
N SER A 124 0.76 -18.18 -6.04
CA SER A 124 1.40 -19.41 -5.58
C SER A 124 2.32 -19.15 -4.37
N GLN A 125 3.19 -18.14 -4.44
CA GLN A 125 4.12 -17.83 -3.35
C GLN A 125 3.39 -17.39 -2.08
N ILE A 126 2.36 -16.53 -2.18
CA ILE A 126 1.59 -16.08 -1.03
C ILE A 126 0.82 -17.26 -0.40
N LYS A 127 0.14 -18.08 -1.20
CA LYS A 127 -0.59 -19.26 -0.70
C LYS A 127 0.32 -20.34 -0.13
N GLY A 128 1.56 -20.41 -0.60
CA GLY A 128 2.58 -21.37 -0.17
C GLY A 128 3.29 -21.03 1.12
N LEU A 129 3.00 -19.88 1.78
CA LEU A 129 3.67 -19.45 3.00
C LEU A 129 3.52 -20.49 4.13
N LYS A 130 4.64 -20.85 4.76
CA LYS A 130 4.74 -21.89 5.80
C LYS A 130 5.01 -21.28 7.15
N TYR A 131 4.51 -21.92 8.18
CA TYR A 131 4.71 -21.57 9.59
C TYR A 131 5.11 -22.83 10.35
N ALA A 132 6.02 -22.71 11.31
CA ALA A 132 6.48 -23.86 12.11
C ALA A 132 5.36 -24.44 12.96
N ASP A 133 4.52 -23.56 13.52
CA ASP A 133 3.41 -23.88 14.39
C ASP A 133 2.33 -22.77 14.34
N ASP A 134 1.25 -22.97 15.10
CA ASP A 134 0.15 -22.01 15.17
C ASP A 134 0.55 -20.69 15.85
N LYS A 135 1.50 -20.74 16.79
CA LYS A 135 2.03 -19.54 17.44
C LYS A 135 2.75 -18.66 16.42
N MET A 136 3.66 -19.24 15.64
CA MET A 136 4.35 -18.52 14.56
C MET A 136 3.35 -17.97 13.54
N ARG A 137 2.31 -18.76 13.20
CA ARG A 137 1.25 -18.32 12.30
C ARG A 137 0.54 -17.08 12.85
N GLN A 138 0.12 -17.09 14.12
CA GLN A 138 -0.55 -15.94 14.74
C GLN A 138 0.33 -14.69 14.80
N GLU A 139 1.63 -14.87 15.05
CA GLU A 139 2.57 -13.74 15.14
C GLU A 139 2.95 -13.16 13.77
N ILE A 140 3.14 -13.99 12.75
CA ILE A 140 3.72 -13.58 11.46
C ILE A 140 2.64 -13.24 10.42
N SER A 141 1.48 -13.93 10.42
CA SER A 141 0.46 -13.76 9.37
C SER A 141 -0.05 -12.33 9.24
N ARG A 142 -0.05 -11.56 10.33
CA ARG A 142 -0.42 -10.13 10.32
C ARG A 142 0.53 -9.23 9.52
N TYR A 143 1.73 -9.71 9.20
CA TYR A 143 2.73 -9.01 8.39
C TYR A 143 2.76 -9.52 6.94
N MET A 144 1.96 -10.56 6.63
CA MET A 144 1.90 -11.19 5.32
C MET A 144 0.65 -10.77 4.56
N PRO A 145 0.67 -10.75 3.22
CA PRO A 145 -0.51 -10.48 2.44
C PRO A 145 -1.57 -11.58 2.66
N ASN A 146 -2.81 -11.15 2.85
CA ASN A 146 -3.97 -12.04 2.93
C ASN A 146 -4.80 -11.86 1.65
N ILE A 147 -4.73 -12.83 0.74
CA ILE A 147 -5.47 -12.81 -0.53
C ILE A 147 -6.97 -12.91 -0.23
N ARG A 148 -7.70 -11.87 -0.60
CA ARG A 148 -9.17 -11.85 -0.59
C ARG A 148 -9.73 -12.52 -1.84
N PHE A 149 -9.22 -12.13 -3.02
CA PHE A 149 -9.58 -12.70 -4.31
C PHE A 149 -8.38 -12.71 -5.26
N ALA A 150 -8.33 -13.72 -6.14
CA ALA A 150 -7.36 -13.81 -7.23
C ALA A 150 -8.03 -14.52 -8.39
N PHE A 151 -8.19 -13.84 -9.54
CA PHE A 151 -8.89 -14.34 -10.73
C PHE A 151 -8.49 -13.57 -11.99
N ASP A 152 -8.87 -14.14 -13.14
CA ASP A 152 -8.75 -13.49 -14.45
C ASP A 152 -10.03 -12.70 -14.75
N THR A 153 -9.89 -11.52 -15.34
CA THR A 153 -11.01 -10.66 -15.74
C THR A 153 -11.48 -10.95 -17.16
N ASP A 154 -12.68 -10.52 -17.50
CA ASP A 154 -13.28 -10.71 -18.82
C ASP A 154 -12.55 -9.96 -19.95
N ASP A 155 -11.84 -8.85 -19.59
CA ASP A 155 -10.97 -8.10 -20.50
C ASP A 155 -9.53 -8.69 -20.60
N GLY A 156 -9.32 -9.88 -20.02
CA GLY A 156 -8.06 -10.63 -20.10
C GLY A 156 -6.97 -10.21 -19.12
N LYS A 157 -7.24 -9.28 -18.19
CA LYS A 157 -6.29 -8.93 -17.12
C LYS A 157 -6.34 -9.90 -15.95
N HIS A 158 -5.43 -9.75 -15.01
CA HIS A 158 -5.30 -10.62 -13.83
C HIS A 158 -5.44 -9.79 -12.57
N CYS A 159 -6.43 -10.10 -11.76
CA CYS A 159 -6.79 -9.34 -10.57
C CYS A 159 -6.36 -10.06 -9.29
N LEU A 160 -5.50 -9.42 -8.47
CA LEU A 160 -5.10 -9.85 -7.14
C LEU A 160 -5.57 -8.83 -6.11
N ILE A 161 -6.47 -9.23 -5.22
CA ILE A 161 -7.01 -8.38 -4.16
C ILE A 161 -6.50 -8.87 -2.80
N ILE A 162 -5.77 -7.98 -2.11
CA ILE A 162 -5.20 -8.21 -0.78
C ILE A 162 -6.02 -7.44 0.26
N ASN A 163 -6.39 -8.10 1.36
CA ASN A 163 -7.03 -7.44 2.50
C ASN A 163 -6.06 -6.44 3.17
N LYS A 164 -6.58 -5.29 3.56
CA LYS A 164 -5.88 -4.34 4.43
C LYS A 164 -6.86 -3.69 5.41
N THR A 165 -6.35 -3.05 6.46
CA THR A 165 -7.13 -2.19 7.37
C THR A 165 -6.97 -0.71 7.00
N PRO A 166 -7.92 0.17 7.39
CA PRO A 166 -7.89 1.60 7.01
C PRO A 166 -6.66 2.38 7.51
N ASP A 167 -6.01 1.90 8.59
CA ASP A 167 -4.81 2.48 9.20
C ASP A 167 -3.49 2.09 8.50
N VAL A 168 -3.58 1.33 7.40
CA VAL A 168 -2.43 0.86 6.64
C VAL A 168 -2.25 1.69 5.38
N PHE A 169 -1.05 2.27 5.19
CA PHE A 169 -0.72 3.20 4.12
C PHE A 169 0.44 2.69 3.28
N LEU A 170 0.47 3.05 2.00
CA LEU A 170 1.60 2.79 1.13
C LEU A 170 2.82 3.56 1.62
N LEU A 171 3.98 2.91 1.73
CA LEU A 171 5.19 3.50 2.31
C LEU A 171 5.72 4.68 1.48
N SER A 172 5.58 4.64 0.15
CA SER A 172 5.92 5.76 -0.73
C SER A 172 5.04 6.99 -0.48
N ASP A 173 3.75 6.80 -0.13
CA ASP A 173 2.86 7.92 0.18
C ASP A 173 3.21 8.55 1.53
N VAL A 174 3.54 7.70 2.53
CA VAL A 174 4.06 8.19 3.83
C VAL A 174 5.37 8.95 3.63
N LEU A 175 6.27 8.46 2.79
CA LEU A 175 7.51 9.18 2.45
C LEU A 175 7.22 10.54 1.80
N SER A 176 6.24 10.59 0.90
CA SER A 176 5.80 11.83 0.25
C SER A 176 5.19 12.82 1.25
N PHE A 177 4.39 12.36 2.22
CA PHE A 177 3.87 13.18 3.31
C PHE A 177 5.00 13.84 4.13
N TYR A 178 6.10 13.12 4.36
CA TYR A 178 7.30 13.65 5.01
C TYR A 178 8.25 14.39 4.04
N ASN A 179 7.79 14.80 2.87
CA ASN A 179 8.59 15.52 1.87
C ASN A 179 9.90 14.81 1.50
N GLY A 180 9.88 13.48 1.45
CA GLY A 180 11.03 12.66 1.05
C GLY A 180 12.04 12.37 2.16
N SER A 181 11.75 12.72 3.43
CA SER A 181 12.67 12.47 4.56
C SER A 181 11.91 12.15 5.84
N ILE A 182 11.85 10.87 6.18
CA ILE A 182 11.22 10.37 7.42
C ILE A 182 12.22 10.49 8.58
N PRO A 183 11.79 10.94 9.79
CA PRO A 183 12.66 10.99 10.96
C PRO A 183 13.33 9.65 11.24
N ASP A 184 14.63 9.68 11.57
CA ASP A 184 15.52 8.53 11.69
C ASP A 184 15.01 7.40 12.60
N ARG A 185 14.35 7.74 13.71
CA ARG A 185 13.77 6.74 14.62
C ARG A 185 12.60 5.99 14.00
N HIS A 186 11.83 6.63 13.12
CA HIS A 186 10.79 5.94 12.35
C HIS A 186 11.40 5.06 11.27
N VAL A 187 12.46 5.51 10.61
CA VAL A 187 13.22 4.65 9.69
C VAL A 187 13.76 3.42 10.43
N ALA A 188 14.27 3.59 11.64
CA ALA A 188 14.81 2.48 12.42
C ALA A 188 13.78 1.39 12.74
N TRP A 189 12.54 1.74 13.12
CA TRP A 189 11.53 0.70 13.34
C TRP A 189 11.06 0.05 12.03
N ILE A 190 10.97 0.81 10.93
CA ILE A 190 10.63 0.26 9.60
C ILE A 190 11.69 -0.76 9.17
N ILE A 191 12.98 -0.43 9.28
CA ILE A 191 14.09 -1.35 8.99
C ILE A 191 14.05 -2.57 9.92
N SER A 192 13.71 -2.41 11.20
CA SER A 192 13.54 -3.56 12.11
C SER A 192 12.48 -4.53 11.62
N ARG A 193 11.36 -4.03 11.09
CA ARG A 193 10.30 -4.88 10.52
C ARG A 193 10.75 -5.58 9.24
N LEU A 194 11.40 -4.85 8.33
CA LEU A 194 11.96 -5.44 7.11
C LEU A 194 13.01 -6.51 7.43
N CYS A 195 13.88 -6.28 8.41
CA CYS A 195 14.88 -7.25 8.85
C CYS A 195 14.23 -8.54 9.38
N ASN A 196 13.18 -8.41 10.20
CA ASN A 196 12.39 -9.56 10.67
C ASN A 196 11.73 -10.32 9.50
N LEU A 197 11.19 -9.61 8.52
CA LEU A 197 10.61 -10.23 7.32
C LEU A 197 11.64 -10.98 6.50
N CYS A 198 12.84 -10.41 6.31
CA CYS A 198 13.94 -11.11 5.63
C CYS A 198 14.34 -12.39 6.37
N CYS A 199 14.34 -12.39 7.71
CA CYS A 199 14.58 -13.61 8.50
C CYS A 199 13.46 -14.65 8.27
N TYR A 200 12.20 -14.23 8.23
CA TYR A 200 11.08 -15.11 7.91
C TYR A 200 11.18 -15.68 6.50
N PHE A 201 11.53 -14.87 5.50
CA PHE A 201 11.75 -15.34 4.13
C PHE A 201 12.88 -16.37 4.07
N GLY A 202 13.97 -16.13 4.82
CA GLY A 202 15.05 -17.08 4.96
C GLY A 202 14.60 -18.41 5.58
N TYR A 203 13.78 -18.38 6.64
CA TYR A 203 13.16 -19.55 7.23
C TYR A 203 12.26 -20.29 6.25
N HIS A 204 11.44 -19.57 5.51
CA HIS A 204 10.54 -20.15 4.50
C HIS A 204 11.28 -20.71 3.29
N GLY A 205 12.51 -20.26 3.02
CA GLY A 205 13.33 -20.69 1.89
C GLY A 205 13.05 -19.92 0.59
N ILE A 206 12.53 -18.69 0.67
CA ILE A 206 12.27 -17.82 -0.48
C ILE A 206 13.10 -16.53 -0.42
N ALA A 207 13.36 -15.94 -1.58
CA ALA A 207 13.74 -14.53 -1.70
C ALA A 207 12.59 -13.77 -2.37
N HIS A 208 12.17 -12.66 -1.78
CA HIS A 208 11.02 -11.87 -2.25
C HIS A 208 11.35 -11.12 -3.55
N ASN A 209 12.58 -10.60 -3.69
CA ASN A 209 13.10 -9.91 -4.88
C ASN A 209 12.30 -8.69 -5.36
N GLY A 210 11.37 -8.21 -4.57
CA GLY A 210 10.47 -7.11 -4.92
C GLY A 210 10.20 -6.13 -3.79
N LEU A 211 11.07 -6.08 -2.75
CA LEU A 211 10.92 -5.13 -1.65
C LEU A 211 11.32 -3.72 -2.11
N THR A 212 10.35 -2.81 -2.15
CA THR A 212 10.54 -1.39 -2.45
C THR A 212 9.57 -0.54 -1.61
N VAL A 213 9.73 0.77 -1.58
CA VAL A 213 8.78 1.66 -0.88
C VAL A 213 7.40 1.67 -1.55
N GLU A 214 7.33 1.36 -2.85
CA GLU A 214 6.12 1.27 -3.66
C GLU A 214 5.37 -0.08 -3.48
N ASN A 215 6.02 -1.08 -2.89
CA ASN A 215 5.46 -2.41 -2.65
C ASN A 215 5.18 -2.71 -1.17
N CYS A 216 5.71 -1.89 -0.26
CA CYS A 216 5.54 -2.02 1.18
C CYS A 216 4.45 -1.08 1.71
N PHE A 217 3.67 -1.58 2.65
CA PHE A 217 2.64 -0.84 3.37
C PHE A 217 2.96 -0.84 4.86
N ILE A 218 2.63 0.24 5.55
CA ILE A 218 2.86 0.35 7.00
C ILE A 218 1.59 0.78 7.74
N SER A 219 1.43 0.30 8.98
CA SER A 219 0.56 0.93 9.96
C SER A 219 1.41 1.73 10.94
N PRO A 220 1.34 3.08 10.90
CA PRO A 220 2.03 3.94 11.86
C PRO A 220 1.60 3.68 13.29
N GLN A 221 0.32 3.39 13.50
CA GLN A 221 -0.26 3.14 14.83
C GLN A 221 0.32 1.88 15.51
N TYR A 222 0.48 0.80 14.74
CA TYR A 222 0.93 -0.50 15.27
C TYR A 222 2.40 -0.82 14.98
N HIS A 223 3.12 0.07 14.30
CA HIS A 223 4.48 -0.16 13.82
C HIS A 223 4.60 -1.50 13.09
N THR A 224 3.65 -1.78 12.20
CA THR A 224 3.69 -2.97 11.33
C THR A 224 4.10 -2.59 9.92
N LEU A 225 4.73 -3.53 9.22
CA LEU A 225 5.09 -3.40 7.81
C LEU A 225 4.68 -4.68 7.09
N MET A 226 4.02 -4.52 5.94
CA MET A 226 3.50 -5.61 5.11
C MET A 226 3.94 -5.40 3.66
N PRO A 227 4.66 -6.34 3.04
CA PRO A 227 4.97 -6.31 1.62
C PRO A 227 3.76 -6.84 0.84
N PHE A 228 2.81 -5.97 0.47
CA PHE A 228 1.63 -6.40 -0.29
C PHE A 228 1.93 -6.59 -1.78
N GLY A 229 2.82 -5.75 -2.35
CA GLY A 229 3.29 -5.89 -3.72
C GLY A 229 4.62 -6.65 -3.85
N GLY A 230 5.09 -6.86 -5.08
CA GLY A 230 6.38 -7.47 -5.37
C GLY A 230 6.42 -9.00 -5.37
N TRP A 231 5.38 -9.68 -4.90
CA TRP A 231 5.31 -11.15 -4.82
C TRP A 231 5.41 -11.85 -6.17
N TRP A 232 5.12 -11.16 -7.24
CA TRP A 232 5.31 -11.65 -8.61
C TRP A 232 6.77 -11.90 -8.97
N TYR A 233 7.73 -11.36 -8.21
CA TYR A 233 9.17 -11.60 -8.34
C TYR A 233 9.72 -12.62 -7.33
N ALA A 234 8.92 -13.02 -6.33
CA ALA A 234 9.36 -13.95 -5.29
C ALA A 234 9.70 -15.32 -5.88
N ARG A 235 10.81 -15.92 -5.43
CA ARG A 235 11.26 -17.24 -5.88
C ARG A 235 11.88 -18.04 -4.73
N PRO A 236 11.78 -19.36 -4.75
CA PRO A 236 12.60 -20.20 -3.90
C PRO A 236 14.09 -19.87 -4.05
N MET A 237 14.82 -19.94 -2.93
CA MET A 237 16.26 -19.67 -2.90
C MET A 237 17.01 -20.54 -3.91
N GLY A 238 17.87 -19.92 -4.74
CA GLY A 238 18.68 -20.58 -5.76
C GLY A 238 17.96 -20.85 -7.10
N GLU A 239 16.64 -20.65 -7.18
CA GLU A 239 15.92 -20.77 -8.43
C GLU A 239 16.12 -19.58 -9.37
N LYS A 240 15.88 -19.81 -10.67
CA LYS A 240 15.96 -18.76 -11.70
C LYS A 240 14.89 -17.68 -11.45
N LEU A 241 15.31 -16.43 -11.56
CA LEU A 241 14.42 -15.27 -11.49
C LEU A 241 13.44 -15.26 -12.66
N LEU A 242 12.18 -14.88 -12.39
CA LEU A 242 11.22 -14.53 -13.44
C LEU A 242 11.48 -13.14 -14.01
N GLY A 243 11.95 -12.26 -13.16
CA GLY A 243 12.27 -10.87 -13.40
C GLY A 243 12.53 -10.17 -12.07
N VAL A 244 12.89 -8.91 -12.13
CA VAL A 244 13.00 -7.98 -11.00
C VAL A 244 12.77 -6.55 -11.52
N SER A 245 12.32 -5.63 -10.66
CA SER A 245 12.28 -4.22 -11.03
C SER A 245 13.67 -3.65 -11.24
N LYS A 246 13.78 -2.55 -11.99
CA LYS A 246 15.08 -1.89 -12.22
C LYS A 246 15.75 -1.50 -10.91
N ALA A 247 14.99 -0.95 -9.95
CA ALA A 247 15.51 -0.52 -8.66
C ALA A 247 16.14 -1.67 -7.87
N VAL A 248 15.53 -2.86 -7.91
CA VAL A 248 16.08 -4.06 -7.26
C VAL A 248 17.26 -4.58 -8.05
N TYR A 249 17.20 -4.61 -9.40
CA TYR A 249 18.32 -5.05 -10.24
C TYR A 249 19.59 -4.25 -9.96
N ASP A 250 19.48 -2.94 -9.80
CA ASP A 250 20.65 -2.06 -9.60
C ASP A 250 21.45 -2.41 -8.33
N ILE A 251 20.77 -2.89 -7.28
CA ILE A 251 21.40 -3.24 -5.99
C ILE A 251 21.64 -4.73 -5.77
N MET A 252 21.23 -5.59 -6.70
CA MET A 252 21.44 -7.04 -6.57
C MET A 252 22.91 -7.41 -6.45
N PRO A 253 23.26 -8.43 -5.64
CA PRO A 253 24.59 -9.00 -5.59
C PRO A 253 25.06 -9.48 -6.98
N VAL A 254 26.38 -9.36 -7.23
CA VAL A 254 26.98 -9.73 -8.52
C VAL A 254 26.61 -11.16 -8.92
N LYS A 255 26.70 -12.12 -7.97
CA LYS A 255 26.32 -13.51 -8.20
C LYS A 255 24.86 -13.64 -8.66
N ALA A 256 23.94 -12.97 -7.98
CA ALA A 256 22.53 -13.00 -8.33
C ALA A 256 22.26 -12.45 -9.75
N LYS A 257 22.98 -11.40 -10.15
CA LYS A 257 22.90 -10.83 -11.51
C LYS A 257 23.45 -11.77 -12.56
N SER A 258 24.67 -12.30 -12.37
CA SER A 258 25.36 -13.13 -13.34
C SER A 258 24.65 -14.47 -13.57
N GLU A 259 24.22 -15.12 -12.50
CA GLU A 259 23.54 -16.40 -12.54
C GLU A 259 22.01 -16.29 -12.75
N LYS A 260 21.45 -15.08 -12.61
CA LYS A 260 20.00 -14.78 -12.64
C LYS A 260 19.21 -15.66 -11.67
N VAL A 261 19.70 -15.79 -10.44
CA VAL A 261 19.08 -16.62 -9.39
C VAL A 261 18.65 -15.81 -8.19
N ALA A 262 17.61 -16.29 -7.51
CA ALA A 262 17.10 -15.72 -6.26
C ALA A 262 18.11 -15.96 -5.11
N VAL A 263 18.44 -14.90 -4.37
CA VAL A 263 19.29 -14.96 -3.19
C VAL A 263 18.75 -14.04 -2.08
N TYR A 264 18.80 -14.46 -0.82
CA TYR A 264 18.33 -13.66 0.32
C TYR A 264 19.00 -12.30 0.42
N GLN A 265 20.26 -12.21 -0.01
CA GLN A 265 21.01 -10.96 0.02
C GLN A 265 20.36 -9.85 -0.82
N THR A 266 19.61 -10.19 -1.88
CA THR A 266 18.85 -9.20 -2.67
C THR A 266 17.81 -8.47 -1.79
N ASP A 267 17.08 -9.19 -0.94
CA ASP A 267 16.09 -8.58 -0.04
C ASP A 267 16.75 -7.73 1.05
N LEU A 268 17.90 -8.14 1.55
CA LEU A 268 18.67 -7.39 2.54
C LEU A 268 19.26 -6.10 1.95
N GLU A 269 19.75 -6.12 0.72
CA GLU A 269 20.17 -4.90 0.00
C GLU A 269 18.97 -3.99 -0.30
N SER A 270 17.81 -4.57 -0.66
CA SER A 270 16.56 -3.83 -0.85
C SER A 270 16.11 -3.14 0.44
N MET A 271 16.18 -3.83 1.58
CA MET A 271 15.91 -3.25 2.90
C MET A 271 16.80 -2.03 3.17
N LYS A 272 18.10 -2.12 2.90
CA LYS A 272 19.04 -0.99 3.07
C LYS A 272 18.73 0.16 2.10
N LEU A 273 18.41 -0.16 0.86
CA LEU A 273 17.98 0.84 -0.13
C LEU A 273 16.73 1.58 0.34
N ILE A 274 15.72 0.84 0.85
CA ILE A 274 14.53 1.44 1.47
C ILE A 274 14.95 2.38 2.59
N GLY A 275 15.80 1.96 3.52
CA GLY A 275 16.27 2.79 4.61
C GLY A 275 16.93 4.09 4.14
N ARG A 276 17.80 4.03 3.13
CA ARG A 276 18.42 5.23 2.52
C ARG A 276 17.38 6.15 1.88
N LYS A 277 16.42 5.59 1.12
CA LYS A 277 15.34 6.36 0.52
C LYS A 277 14.47 7.07 1.58
N LEU A 278 14.15 6.38 2.68
CA LEU A 278 13.33 6.93 3.75
C LEU A 278 14.04 8.03 4.53
N LEU A 279 15.35 7.91 4.76
CA LEU A 279 16.12 9.00 5.39
C LEU A 279 16.24 10.22 4.50
N GLY A 280 16.33 10.04 3.18
CA GLY A 280 16.54 11.14 2.23
C GLY A 280 17.74 11.99 2.62
N SER A 281 17.53 13.30 2.81
CA SER A 281 18.54 14.27 3.29
C SER A 281 18.51 14.46 4.81
N GLY A 282 17.74 13.67 5.56
CA GLY A 282 17.57 13.79 7.00
C GLY A 282 18.84 13.40 7.78
N ASN A 283 19.00 13.99 8.95
CA ASN A 283 20.07 13.62 9.87
C ASN A 283 19.74 12.27 10.55
N ALA A 284 20.78 11.46 10.74
CA ALA A 284 20.65 10.18 11.46
C ALA A 284 21.96 9.87 12.23
N PRO A 285 21.90 9.07 13.31
CA PRO A 285 23.09 8.62 14.02
C PRO A 285 24.05 7.87 13.09
N GLN A 286 25.35 8.10 13.26
CA GLN A 286 26.39 7.49 12.42
C GLN A 286 26.28 5.95 12.33
N PRO A 287 26.00 5.20 13.42
CA PRO A 287 25.83 3.75 13.31
C PRO A 287 24.70 3.32 12.36
N LEU A 288 23.60 4.09 12.28
CA LEU A 288 22.53 3.81 11.32
C LEU A 288 23.00 4.06 9.88
N LEU A 289 23.66 5.17 9.63
CA LEU A 289 24.22 5.50 8.31
C LEU A 289 25.24 4.43 7.85
N ASP A 290 26.14 4.02 8.74
CA ASP A 290 27.12 2.97 8.46
C ASP A 290 26.46 1.63 8.13
N PHE A 291 25.42 1.24 8.88
CA PHE A 291 24.65 0.03 8.59
C PHE A 291 23.99 0.08 7.20
N LEU A 292 23.29 1.16 6.89
CA LEU A 292 22.58 1.31 5.62
C LEU A 292 23.51 1.38 4.40
N ASN A 293 24.76 1.87 4.58
CA ASN A 293 25.76 2.00 3.52
C ASN A 293 26.73 0.81 3.43
N SER A 294 26.72 -0.11 4.42
CA SER A 294 27.54 -1.32 4.36
C SER A 294 26.91 -2.39 3.47
N GLY A 295 27.70 -3.29 2.91
CA GLY A 295 27.19 -4.51 2.25
C GLY A 295 26.45 -5.42 3.22
N SER A 296 25.42 -6.12 2.72
CA SER A 296 24.63 -7.07 3.50
C SER A 296 25.29 -8.44 3.60
N SER A 297 25.07 -9.14 4.70
CA SER A 297 25.37 -10.57 4.83
C SER A 297 24.54 -11.39 3.84
N PRO A 298 25.02 -12.51 3.30
CA PRO A 298 24.16 -13.46 2.58
C PRO A 298 23.19 -14.21 3.51
N ASP A 299 23.36 -14.13 4.82
CA ASP A 299 22.55 -14.79 5.85
C ASP A 299 21.68 -13.74 6.58
N PRO A 300 20.32 -13.84 6.48
CA PRO A 300 19.42 -12.90 7.12
C PRO A 300 19.58 -12.83 8.65
N MET A 301 19.86 -13.95 9.31
CA MET A 301 20.04 -13.98 10.78
C MET A 301 21.30 -13.23 11.22
N LYS A 302 22.40 -13.32 10.46
CA LYS A 302 23.61 -12.53 10.72
C LYS A 302 23.35 -11.04 10.52
N GLU A 303 22.58 -10.67 9.48
CA GLU A 303 22.24 -9.27 9.25
C GLU A 303 21.30 -8.74 10.37
N PHE A 304 20.38 -9.56 10.86
CA PHE A 304 19.54 -9.24 12.01
C PHE A 304 20.36 -8.98 13.29
N GLN A 305 21.37 -9.83 13.56
CA GLN A 305 22.28 -9.62 14.69
C GLN A 305 23.10 -8.32 14.54
N LYS A 306 23.58 -8.02 13.33
CA LYS A 306 24.27 -6.77 13.02
C LYS A 306 23.35 -5.56 13.25
N TRP A 307 22.09 -5.66 12.79
CA TRP A 307 21.06 -4.65 13.01
C TRP A 307 20.79 -4.40 14.51
N GLY A 308 20.70 -5.45 15.32
CA GLY A 308 20.55 -5.32 16.78
C GLY A 308 21.66 -4.47 17.43
N LYS A 309 22.91 -4.76 17.09
CA LYS A 309 24.08 -3.98 17.55
C LYS A 309 24.05 -2.53 17.07
N THR A 310 23.60 -2.31 15.83
CA THR A 310 23.43 -0.96 15.28
C THR A 310 22.39 -0.15 16.05
N LEU A 311 21.24 -0.76 16.37
CA LEU A 311 20.19 -0.09 17.17
C LEU A 311 20.69 0.30 18.56
N ASP A 312 21.39 -0.61 19.23
CA ASP A 312 21.94 -0.36 20.57
C ASP A 312 22.97 0.78 20.54
N ALA A 313 23.83 0.83 19.52
CA ALA A 313 24.82 1.89 19.33
C ALA A 313 24.20 3.24 18.94
N ALA A 314 23.14 3.24 18.12
CA ALA A 314 22.50 4.45 17.63
C ALA A 314 21.53 5.08 18.65
N TYR A 315 20.79 4.26 19.39
CA TYR A 315 19.64 4.72 20.18
C TYR A 315 19.65 4.25 21.65
N GLY A 316 20.49 3.31 22.03
CA GLY A 316 20.50 2.74 23.37
C GLY A 316 19.18 2.03 23.70
N LYS A 317 18.53 2.47 24.80
CA LYS A 317 17.27 1.87 25.22
C LYS A 317 16.15 2.09 24.20
N ARG A 318 15.50 1.00 23.79
CA ARG A 318 14.38 1.02 22.86
C ARG A 318 13.15 1.71 23.48
N GLN A 319 12.55 2.60 22.73
CA GLN A 319 11.31 3.30 23.11
C GLN A 319 10.34 3.28 21.93
N PHE A 320 9.05 3.14 22.22
CA PHE A 320 8.01 3.35 21.24
C PHE A 320 7.89 4.86 20.98
N ILE A 321 7.82 5.24 19.70
CA ILE A 321 7.66 6.62 19.27
C ILE A 321 6.44 6.67 18.35
N GLU A 322 5.46 7.47 18.71
CA GLU A 322 4.27 7.68 17.89
C GLU A 322 4.65 8.32 16.55
N MET A 323 4.10 7.77 15.48
CA MET A 323 4.21 8.32 14.13
C MET A 323 2.86 8.97 13.78
N PRO A 324 2.75 10.32 13.89
CA PRO A 324 1.46 11.01 13.79
C PRO A 324 1.05 11.18 12.32
N VAL A 325 0.59 10.10 11.72
CA VAL A 325 0.10 10.05 10.34
C VAL A 325 -1.28 9.40 10.32
N SER A 326 -2.23 10.10 9.73
CA SER A 326 -3.62 9.66 9.57
C SER A 326 -3.99 9.44 8.11
N LYS A 327 -5.14 8.82 7.87
CA LYS A 327 -5.66 8.60 6.51
C LYS A 327 -5.85 9.92 5.75
N THR A 328 -6.38 10.95 6.40
CA THR A 328 -6.63 12.27 5.80
C THR A 328 -5.37 13.05 5.47
N ASP A 329 -4.23 12.70 6.09
CA ASP A 329 -2.94 13.27 5.76
C ASP A 329 -2.37 12.66 4.47
N ILE A 330 -2.64 11.37 4.24
CA ILE A 330 -2.08 10.60 3.12
C ILE A 330 -3.00 10.63 1.90
N TYR A 331 -4.32 10.38 2.10
CA TYR A 331 -5.30 10.29 1.00
C TYR A 331 -6.33 11.43 1.16
N LYS A 332 -6.09 12.51 0.43
CA LYS A 332 -6.96 13.70 0.40
C LYS A 332 -8.13 13.52 -0.55
#